data_6c592e758df587a70a3b340a1e61774c
#
_entry.id   6c592e758df587a70a3b340a1e61774c
#
_cell.length_a   1.000
_cell.length_b   1.000
_cell.length_c   1.000
_cell.angle_alpha   90.00
_cell.angle_beta   90.00
_cell.angle_gamma   90.00
#
_symmetry.space_group_name_H-M   'P 1'
#
loop_
_entity.id
_entity.type
_entity.pdbx_description
1 polymer ?
#
loop_
_entity_poly.entity_id
_entity_poly.type
_entity_poly.pdbx_seq_one_letter_code
_entity_poly.pdbx_strand_id
1 'polypeptide(L)'
;MDFSFSPEQLAIQNGIAKLCEKFDAQYWLERDRHGGYPEDFYRAVAHAGWLGIAMPTEYGGAGLGITEAALMMQAISESGAGFSGASAVHMNIFGLNPVVVFGTEEQKSRWLPPLIRGEHKACFAVTEPDAGLNTAKIATTARRDGDRYILRGRKIWISTAQVAEKMLILARTAESGDKATDGLSLFYTALDRRFVEAREIDKMGRKSVDSNLLFIEDLPVAAADRIGEEGKGFDCILHGLNPERILIAAEAIGLGRAALRRGVAYAKERVVFDRPIGQNQAIQHPLAHCWMELEAANLMVFKAAALYDRGEACGAESNAAKYLAAEACYRACEQALLTHGGMGYAKEYHIERYLREALIPRLAPVSPQLILCYIAEKVLGLPRSY
;
A
#
# COMPACT_ATOMS: atom_id res chain seq x y z
N MET A 1 -3.48 -28.25 -10.18
CA MET A 1 -3.33 -26.86 -9.70
C MET A 1 -2.60 -26.11 -10.78
N ASP A 2 -3.23 -25.12 -11.39
CA ASP A 2 -2.61 -24.29 -12.42
C ASP A 2 -2.04 -23.02 -11.74
N PHE A 3 -0.79 -22.71 -12.01
CA PHE A 3 -0.09 -21.52 -11.50
C PHE A 3 0.08 -20.44 -12.57
N SER A 4 -0.44 -20.67 -13.79
CA SER A 4 -0.40 -19.69 -14.87
C SER A 4 -1.47 -18.64 -14.69
N PHE A 5 -1.16 -17.42 -15.13
CA PHE A 5 -2.16 -16.36 -15.22
C PHE A 5 -3.02 -16.54 -16.46
N SER A 6 -4.29 -16.17 -16.36
CA SER A 6 -5.19 -16.18 -17.51
C SER A 6 -4.74 -15.17 -18.59
N PRO A 7 -5.20 -15.32 -19.85
CA PRO A 7 -4.94 -14.32 -20.88
C PRO A 7 -5.36 -12.90 -20.49
N GLU A 8 -6.48 -12.76 -19.77
CA GLU A 8 -6.99 -11.48 -19.27
C GLU A 8 -6.06 -10.88 -18.21
N GLN A 9 -5.58 -11.69 -17.28
CA GLN A 9 -4.62 -11.28 -16.26
C GLN A 9 -3.29 -10.85 -16.87
N LEU A 10 -2.79 -11.58 -17.87
CA LEU A 10 -1.60 -11.18 -18.63
C LEU A 10 -1.83 -9.88 -19.41
N ALA A 11 -3.02 -9.67 -19.97
CA ALA A 11 -3.38 -8.41 -20.64
C ALA A 11 -3.38 -7.22 -19.69
N ILE A 12 -3.85 -7.38 -18.45
CA ILE A 12 -3.78 -6.35 -17.40
C ILE A 12 -2.32 -6.00 -17.13
N GLN A 13 -1.49 -7.00 -16.86
CA GLN A 13 -0.07 -6.81 -16.57
C GLN A 13 0.65 -6.07 -17.70
N ASN A 14 0.42 -6.49 -18.95
CA ASN A 14 1.00 -5.85 -20.14
C ASN A 14 0.47 -4.43 -20.34
N GLY A 15 -0.83 -4.18 -20.13
CA GLY A 15 -1.44 -2.87 -20.24
C GLY A 15 -0.84 -1.87 -19.26
N ILE A 16 -0.63 -2.29 -18.00
CA ILE A 16 0.02 -1.48 -16.98
C ILE A 16 1.49 -1.24 -17.31
N ALA A 17 2.23 -2.28 -17.72
CA ALA A 17 3.64 -2.13 -18.11
C ALA A 17 3.79 -1.08 -19.22
N LYS A 18 2.96 -1.16 -20.26
CA LYS A 18 2.94 -0.18 -21.37
C LYS A 18 2.57 1.23 -20.92
N LEU A 19 1.65 1.38 -19.97
CA LEU A 19 1.33 2.70 -19.40
C LEU A 19 2.55 3.27 -18.67
N CYS A 20 3.25 2.45 -17.90
CA CYS A 20 4.41 2.85 -17.10
C CYS A 20 5.62 3.23 -17.97
N GLU A 21 5.75 2.74 -19.21
CA GLU A 21 6.82 3.13 -20.15
C GLU A 21 6.89 4.66 -20.39
N LYS A 22 5.77 5.37 -20.21
CA LYS A 22 5.70 6.83 -20.34
C LYS A 22 6.37 7.58 -19.19
N PHE A 23 6.66 6.87 -18.10
CA PHE A 23 7.21 7.40 -16.86
C PHE A 23 8.51 6.66 -16.55
N ASP A 24 9.56 7.06 -17.21
CA ASP A 24 10.85 6.40 -17.19
C ASP A 24 11.60 6.54 -15.85
N ALA A 25 12.78 5.96 -15.79
CA ALA A 25 13.61 6.00 -14.60
C ALA A 25 14.00 7.45 -14.21
N GLN A 26 14.19 8.35 -15.20
CA GLN A 26 14.53 9.74 -14.95
C GLN A 26 13.35 10.49 -14.31
N TYR A 27 12.10 10.25 -14.77
CA TYR A 27 10.91 10.80 -14.15
C TYR A 27 10.85 10.50 -12.65
N TRP A 28 11.08 9.23 -12.27
CA TRP A 28 11.05 8.81 -10.87
C TRP A 28 12.25 9.30 -10.07
N LEU A 29 13.41 9.49 -10.69
CA LEU A 29 14.58 10.08 -10.06
C LEU A 29 14.33 11.56 -9.68
N GLU A 30 13.73 12.34 -10.58
CA GLU A 30 13.37 13.73 -10.30
C GLU A 30 12.33 13.83 -9.17
N ARG A 31 11.35 12.91 -9.13
CA ARG A 31 10.38 12.83 -8.02
C ARG A 31 11.04 12.46 -6.70
N ASP A 32 12.03 11.57 -6.69
CA ASP A 32 12.79 11.24 -5.47
C ASP A 32 13.66 12.40 -5.00
N ARG A 33 14.22 13.20 -5.92
CA ARG A 33 15.05 14.36 -5.59
C ARG A 33 14.24 15.52 -5.00
N HIS A 34 13.14 15.86 -5.64
CA HIS A 34 12.41 17.09 -5.41
C HIS A 34 11.06 16.89 -4.70
N GLY A 35 10.57 15.66 -4.60
CA GLY A 35 9.23 15.37 -4.12
C GLY A 35 8.15 15.79 -5.13
N GLY A 36 6.96 16.03 -4.62
CA GLY A 36 5.78 16.42 -5.38
C GLY A 36 5.02 15.20 -5.92
N TYR A 37 3.71 15.23 -5.74
CA TYR A 37 2.83 14.13 -6.14
C TYR A 37 2.95 13.86 -7.65
N PRO A 38 2.98 12.60 -8.11
CA PRO A 38 3.15 12.24 -9.51
C PRO A 38 1.81 12.35 -10.25
N GLU A 39 1.29 13.57 -10.39
CA GLU A 39 -0.05 13.86 -10.91
C GLU A 39 -0.27 13.33 -12.33
N ASP A 40 0.76 13.45 -13.19
CA ASP A 40 0.65 12.96 -14.58
C ASP A 40 0.52 11.44 -14.65
N PHE A 41 1.26 10.73 -13.79
CA PHE A 41 1.15 9.28 -13.64
C PHE A 41 -0.23 8.89 -13.10
N TYR A 42 -0.67 9.53 -12.02
CA TYR A 42 -1.98 9.27 -11.42
C TYR A 42 -3.13 9.47 -12.41
N ARG A 43 -3.10 10.57 -13.17
CA ARG A 43 -4.08 10.84 -14.23
C ARG A 43 -4.04 9.82 -15.35
N ALA A 44 -2.86 9.38 -15.76
CA ALA A 44 -2.74 8.33 -16.78
C ALA A 44 -3.37 7.01 -16.32
N VAL A 45 -3.16 6.63 -15.05
CA VAL A 45 -3.80 5.45 -14.44
C VAL A 45 -5.32 5.62 -14.36
N ALA A 46 -5.80 6.81 -13.95
CA ALA A 46 -7.22 7.14 -13.87
C ALA A 46 -7.91 7.09 -15.23
N HIS A 47 -7.35 7.75 -16.25
CA HIS A 47 -7.89 7.78 -17.61
C HIS A 47 -7.95 6.40 -18.25
N ALA A 48 -7.05 5.50 -17.87
CA ALA A 48 -7.06 4.12 -18.32
C ALA A 48 -8.05 3.23 -17.53
N GLY A 49 -8.78 3.77 -16.56
CA GLY A 49 -9.79 3.07 -15.75
C GLY A 49 -9.21 2.22 -14.59
N TRP A 50 -7.90 2.25 -14.39
CA TRP A 50 -7.25 1.34 -13.44
C TRP A 50 -7.51 1.66 -11.97
N LEU A 51 -7.89 2.89 -11.61
CA LEU A 51 -8.23 3.22 -10.22
C LEU A 51 -9.46 2.45 -9.72
N GLY A 52 -10.37 2.09 -10.63
CA GLY A 52 -11.57 1.31 -10.33
C GLY A 52 -11.41 -0.21 -10.50
N ILE A 53 -10.19 -0.74 -10.60
CA ILE A 53 -9.96 -2.16 -10.95
C ILE A 53 -10.75 -3.15 -10.08
N ALA A 54 -10.80 -2.95 -8.78
CA ALA A 54 -11.51 -3.79 -7.81
C ALA A 54 -12.82 -3.16 -7.31
N MET A 55 -13.34 -2.15 -8.01
CA MET A 55 -14.61 -1.51 -7.64
C MET A 55 -15.75 -2.03 -8.51
N PRO A 56 -17.02 -2.02 -8.00
CA PRO A 56 -18.16 -2.55 -8.72
C PRO A 56 -18.43 -1.82 -10.03
N THR A 57 -18.87 -2.57 -11.04
CA THR A 57 -19.17 -2.06 -12.40
C THR A 57 -20.32 -1.04 -12.42
N GLU A 58 -21.28 -1.18 -11.54
CA GLU A 58 -22.43 -0.28 -11.38
C GLU A 58 -22.04 1.17 -11.01
N TYR A 59 -20.83 1.36 -10.43
CA TYR A 59 -20.28 2.69 -10.12
C TYR A 59 -19.17 3.11 -11.09
N GLY A 60 -18.95 2.34 -12.18
CA GLY A 60 -17.94 2.62 -13.20
C GLY A 60 -16.60 1.94 -12.97
N GLY A 61 -16.50 1.02 -12.01
CA GLY A 61 -15.33 0.18 -11.79
C GLY A 61 -15.23 -0.99 -12.77
N ALA A 62 -14.13 -1.74 -12.72
CA ALA A 62 -13.93 -2.91 -13.57
C ALA A 62 -14.55 -4.20 -12.99
N GLY A 63 -14.93 -4.22 -11.72
CA GLY A 63 -15.54 -5.39 -11.06
C GLY A 63 -14.61 -6.60 -10.95
N LEU A 64 -13.29 -6.36 -10.98
CA LEU A 64 -12.27 -7.42 -10.86
C LEU A 64 -11.90 -7.67 -9.39
N GLY A 65 -11.07 -8.70 -9.16
CA GLY A 65 -10.68 -9.11 -7.82
C GLY A 65 -9.38 -8.43 -7.31
N ILE A 66 -9.01 -8.82 -6.10
CA ILE A 66 -7.73 -8.44 -5.50
C ILE A 66 -6.56 -9.10 -6.22
N THR A 67 -6.76 -10.23 -6.87
CA THR A 67 -5.76 -10.88 -7.73
C THR A 67 -5.32 -9.94 -8.86
N GLU A 68 -6.25 -9.34 -9.59
CA GLU A 68 -5.98 -8.40 -10.68
C GLU A 68 -5.40 -7.08 -10.15
N ALA A 69 -5.90 -6.59 -9.02
CA ALA A 69 -5.33 -5.42 -8.35
C ALA A 69 -3.87 -5.68 -7.91
N ALA A 70 -3.55 -6.87 -7.39
CA ALA A 70 -2.19 -7.27 -7.03
C ALA A 70 -1.26 -7.33 -8.26
N LEU A 71 -1.73 -7.88 -9.38
CA LEU A 71 -0.99 -7.87 -10.65
C LEU A 71 -0.67 -6.45 -11.12
N MET A 72 -1.67 -5.56 -11.07
CA MET A 72 -1.50 -4.15 -11.40
C MET A 72 -0.44 -3.49 -10.52
N MET A 73 -0.55 -3.62 -9.20
CA MET A 73 0.37 -3.00 -8.24
C MET A 73 1.79 -3.54 -8.37
N GLN A 74 1.92 -4.86 -8.62
CA GLN A 74 3.20 -5.49 -8.90
C GLN A 74 3.84 -4.92 -10.17
N ALA A 75 3.08 -4.81 -11.27
CA ALA A 75 3.58 -4.28 -12.53
C ALA A 75 4.01 -2.80 -12.42
N ILE A 76 3.25 -1.97 -11.71
CA ILE A 76 3.61 -0.57 -11.42
C ILE A 76 4.96 -0.53 -10.69
N SER A 77 5.10 -1.28 -9.61
CA SER A 77 6.33 -1.26 -8.80
C SER A 77 7.52 -1.81 -9.58
N GLU A 78 7.32 -2.88 -10.38
CA GLU A 78 8.34 -3.53 -11.20
C GLU A 78 8.83 -2.68 -12.37
N SER A 79 8.02 -1.73 -12.86
CA SER A 79 8.42 -0.82 -13.95
C SER A 79 9.61 0.08 -13.59
N GLY A 80 9.96 0.17 -12.32
CA GLY A 80 10.95 1.09 -11.79
C GLY A 80 10.35 2.28 -11.04
N ALA A 81 9.01 2.40 -11.05
CA ALA A 81 8.28 3.36 -10.23
C ALA A 81 8.42 3.07 -8.72
N GLY A 82 8.59 1.79 -8.36
CA GLY A 82 8.72 1.35 -6.98
C GLY A 82 7.50 1.70 -6.14
N PHE A 83 7.72 1.88 -4.84
CA PHE A 83 6.66 2.35 -3.93
C PHE A 83 6.25 3.80 -4.18
N SER A 84 7.08 4.59 -4.83
CA SER A 84 6.71 5.96 -5.24
C SER A 84 5.52 5.98 -6.19
N GLY A 85 5.51 5.10 -7.21
CA GLY A 85 4.39 4.97 -8.14
C GLY A 85 3.23 4.18 -7.55
N ALA A 86 3.51 3.03 -6.95
CA ALA A 86 2.48 2.18 -6.36
C ALA A 86 1.67 2.91 -5.29
N SER A 87 2.31 3.60 -4.35
CA SER A 87 1.62 4.33 -3.28
C SER A 87 0.77 5.50 -3.78
N ALA A 88 1.07 6.07 -4.96
CA ALA A 88 0.24 7.14 -5.53
C ALA A 88 -1.17 6.67 -5.85
N VAL A 89 -1.36 5.39 -6.20
CA VAL A 89 -2.67 4.82 -6.56
C VAL A 89 -3.24 3.88 -5.50
N HIS A 90 -2.41 3.36 -4.62
CA HIS A 90 -2.75 2.35 -3.61
C HIS A 90 -3.96 2.74 -2.76
N MET A 91 -4.02 3.99 -2.29
CA MET A 91 -5.09 4.45 -1.42
C MET A 91 -6.47 4.40 -2.09
N ASN A 92 -6.55 4.62 -3.39
CA ASN A 92 -7.81 4.57 -4.14
C ASN A 92 -8.32 3.14 -4.34
N ILE A 93 -7.45 2.13 -4.21
CA ILE A 93 -7.83 0.71 -4.37
C ILE A 93 -8.15 0.10 -3.01
N PHE A 94 -7.23 0.24 -2.07
CA PHE A 94 -7.32 -0.37 -0.74
C PHE A 94 -8.07 0.51 0.28
N GLY A 95 -7.69 1.79 0.41
CA GLY A 95 -8.20 2.68 1.48
C GLY A 95 -9.71 2.89 1.42
N LEU A 96 -10.34 2.57 0.28
CA LEU A 96 -11.76 2.72 0.06
C LEU A 96 -12.54 1.39 0.08
N ASN A 97 -11.87 0.27 0.31
CA ASN A 97 -12.55 -1.01 0.46
C ASN A 97 -13.68 -0.97 1.52
N PRO A 98 -13.53 -0.30 2.69
CA PRO A 98 -14.64 -0.14 3.61
C PRO A 98 -15.85 0.60 3.03
N VAL A 99 -15.67 1.56 2.13
CA VAL A 99 -16.77 2.25 1.44
C VAL A 99 -17.48 1.29 0.49
N VAL A 100 -16.73 0.50 -0.27
CA VAL A 100 -17.27 -0.49 -1.21
C VAL A 100 -18.10 -1.54 -0.49
N VAL A 101 -17.62 -2.04 0.67
CA VAL A 101 -18.25 -3.17 1.38
C VAL A 101 -19.35 -2.71 2.32
N PHE A 102 -19.15 -1.64 3.09
CA PHE A 102 -20.04 -1.21 4.17
C PHE A 102 -20.78 0.10 3.90
N GLY A 103 -20.47 0.79 2.81
CA GLY A 103 -21.19 1.99 2.40
C GLY A 103 -22.64 1.66 1.98
N THR A 104 -23.57 2.58 2.26
CA THR A 104 -24.91 2.50 1.69
C THR A 104 -24.88 2.76 0.19
N GLU A 105 -25.93 2.37 -0.54
CA GLU A 105 -26.02 2.61 -1.98
C GLU A 105 -25.89 4.12 -2.32
N GLU A 106 -26.45 4.99 -1.49
CA GLU A 106 -26.32 6.44 -1.63
C GLU A 106 -24.85 6.88 -1.45
N GLN A 107 -24.17 6.36 -0.45
CA GLN A 107 -22.75 6.64 -0.20
C GLN A 107 -21.86 6.15 -1.35
N LYS A 108 -22.07 4.92 -1.83
CA LYS A 108 -21.31 4.35 -2.96
C LYS A 108 -21.53 5.17 -4.24
N SER A 109 -22.79 5.48 -4.57
CA SER A 109 -23.15 6.28 -5.75
C SER A 109 -22.57 7.70 -5.71
N ARG A 110 -22.44 8.28 -4.51
CA ARG A 110 -21.88 9.63 -4.32
C ARG A 110 -20.35 9.63 -4.40
N TRP A 111 -19.68 8.60 -3.89
CA TRP A 111 -18.23 8.66 -3.65
C TRP A 111 -17.39 7.85 -4.61
N LEU A 112 -17.86 6.68 -5.08
CA LEU A 112 -17.04 5.81 -5.91
C LEU A 112 -16.79 6.37 -7.32
N PRO A 113 -17.78 6.93 -8.05
CA PRO A 113 -17.53 7.43 -9.40
C PRO A 113 -16.45 8.52 -9.49
N PRO A 114 -16.43 9.58 -8.67
CA PRO A 114 -15.37 10.58 -8.74
C PRO A 114 -13.99 10.05 -8.32
N LEU A 115 -13.94 9.04 -7.46
CA LEU A 115 -12.69 8.36 -7.12
C LEU A 115 -12.15 7.53 -8.29
N ILE A 116 -13.02 6.76 -8.94
CA ILE A 116 -12.69 5.94 -10.11
C ILE A 116 -12.16 6.80 -11.25
N ARG A 117 -12.75 7.98 -11.47
CA ARG A 117 -12.29 8.94 -12.47
C ARG A 117 -11.05 9.73 -12.06
N GLY A 118 -10.56 9.56 -10.81
CA GLY A 118 -9.41 10.30 -10.29
C GLY A 118 -9.67 11.79 -10.02
N GLU A 119 -10.94 12.20 -9.94
CA GLU A 119 -11.35 13.56 -9.60
C GLU A 119 -11.13 13.87 -8.12
N HIS A 120 -11.26 12.85 -7.27
CA HIS A 120 -10.95 12.92 -5.86
C HIS A 120 -9.82 11.95 -5.50
N LYS A 121 -8.90 12.42 -4.66
CA LYS A 121 -7.92 11.59 -3.98
C LYS A 121 -8.33 11.46 -2.52
N ALA A 122 -8.02 10.34 -1.91
CA ALA A 122 -8.31 10.09 -0.51
C ALA A 122 -7.05 9.80 0.29
N CYS A 123 -7.07 10.14 1.57
CA CYS A 123 -6.10 9.67 2.54
C CYS A 123 -6.75 8.78 3.60
N PHE A 124 -5.94 7.95 4.26
CA PHE A 124 -6.36 6.98 5.27
C PHE A 124 -5.83 7.40 6.66
N ALA A 125 -6.73 7.94 7.50
CA ALA A 125 -6.38 8.59 8.76
C ALA A 125 -6.76 7.72 9.98
N VAL A 126 -5.93 6.73 10.29
CA VAL A 126 -6.16 5.79 11.41
C VAL A 126 -5.10 5.94 12.48
N THR A 127 -3.81 5.78 12.13
CA THR A 127 -2.69 5.79 13.07
C THR A 127 -2.55 7.13 13.81
N GLU A 128 -2.23 7.07 15.10
CA GLU A 128 -1.97 8.24 15.96
C GLU A 128 -0.56 8.21 16.54
N PRO A 129 -0.01 9.35 17.00
CA PRO A 129 1.33 9.39 17.59
C PRO A 129 1.55 8.36 18.71
N ASP A 130 0.51 8.13 19.53
CA ASP A 130 0.57 7.25 20.70
C ASP A 130 -0.18 5.91 20.49
N ALA A 131 -0.74 5.69 19.28
CA ALA A 131 -1.49 4.50 18.92
C ALA A 131 -1.17 4.04 17.47
N GLY A 132 0.00 3.40 17.32
CA GLY A 132 0.44 2.76 16.09
C GLY A 132 -0.17 1.36 15.93
N LEU A 133 0.58 0.32 16.32
CA LEU A 133 0.11 -1.07 16.20
C LEU A 133 -1.11 -1.37 17.09
N ASN A 134 -1.21 -0.73 18.25
CA ASN A 134 -2.38 -0.86 19.12
C ASN A 134 -3.46 0.17 18.75
N THR A 135 -4.08 -0.02 17.59
CA THR A 135 -5.11 0.87 17.04
C THR A 135 -6.34 1.03 17.96
N ALA A 136 -6.59 0.07 18.85
CA ALA A 136 -7.68 0.17 19.84
C ALA A 136 -7.49 1.33 20.83
N LYS A 137 -6.27 1.87 20.95
CA LYS A 137 -5.91 2.97 21.84
C LYS A 137 -5.98 4.36 21.20
N ILE A 138 -6.55 4.51 20.00
CA ILE A 138 -6.71 5.83 19.41
C ILE A 138 -7.54 6.76 20.30
N ALA A 139 -7.14 8.02 20.34
CA ALA A 139 -7.71 9.06 21.19
C ALA A 139 -8.49 10.13 20.39
N THR A 140 -8.42 10.15 19.07
CA THR A 140 -9.25 11.02 18.23
C THR A 140 -10.72 10.76 18.53
N THR A 141 -11.47 11.81 18.89
CA THR A 141 -12.88 11.74 19.26
C THR A 141 -13.79 12.24 18.14
N ALA A 142 -15.02 11.74 18.11
CA ALA A 142 -16.11 12.21 17.27
C ALA A 142 -17.36 12.37 18.14
N ARG A 143 -17.58 13.57 18.65
CA ARG A 143 -18.74 13.89 19.51
C ARG A 143 -19.96 14.21 18.65
N ARG A 144 -21.06 13.54 18.88
CA ARG A 144 -22.31 13.81 18.17
C ARG A 144 -22.87 15.20 18.53
N ASP A 145 -23.33 15.92 17.50
CA ASP A 145 -23.94 17.25 17.59
C ASP A 145 -25.08 17.33 16.56
N GLY A 146 -26.28 16.91 16.95
CA GLY A 146 -27.44 16.82 16.07
C GLY A 146 -27.26 15.84 14.92
N ASP A 147 -27.27 16.34 13.69
CA ASP A 147 -27.13 15.58 12.44
C ASP A 147 -25.66 15.45 11.96
N ARG A 148 -24.72 15.82 12.80
CA ARG A 148 -23.28 15.76 12.51
C ARG A 148 -22.49 15.26 13.70
N TYR A 149 -21.19 15.01 13.45
CA TYR A 149 -20.16 14.77 14.46
C TYR A 149 -19.12 15.89 14.41
N ILE A 150 -18.57 16.22 15.55
CA ILE A 150 -17.43 17.15 15.69
C ILE A 150 -16.21 16.32 16.04
N LEU A 151 -15.25 16.27 15.12
CA LEU A 151 -14.03 15.48 15.27
C LEU A 151 -12.91 16.35 15.81
N ARG A 152 -12.14 15.80 16.76
CA ARG A 152 -10.95 16.42 17.34
C ARG A 152 -9.88 15.37 17.65
N GLY A 153 -8.63 15.62 17.23
CA GLY A 153 -7.52 14.71 17.51
C GLY A 153 -6.31 14.91 16.61
N ARG A 154 -5.43 13.91 16.58
CA ARG A 154 -4.20 13.93 15.77
C ARG A 154 -4.02 12.60 15.07
N LYS A 155 -3.56 12.62 13.82
CA LYS A 155 -3.21 11.43 13.04
C LYS A 155 -1.81 11.58 12.51
N ILE A 156 -1.06 10.48 12.37
CA ILE A 156 0.33 10.50 11.91
C ILE A 156 0.57 9.44 10.83
N TRP A 157 1.57 9.66 10.00
CA TRP A 157 1.94 8.84 8.85
C TRP A 157 0.84 8.78 7.78
N ILE A 158 0.04 9.83 7.66
CA ILE A 158 -1.06 9.91 6.72
C ILE A 158 -0.52 10.28 5.33
N SER A 159 -0.53 9.30 4.43
CA SER A 159 -0.08 9.47 3.05
C SER A 159 -1.09 10.27 2.23
N THR A 160 -0.59 11.00 1.21
CA THR A 160 -1.37 11.80 0.25
C THR A 160 -2.17 12.96 0.85
N ALA A 161 -2.04 13.26 2.14
CA ALA A 161 -2.84 14.29 2.77
C ALA A 161 -2.57 15.71 2.26
N GLN A 162 -1.45 15.98 1.56
CA GLN A 162 -1.21 17.28 0.92
C GLN A 162 -2.10 17.50 -0.31
N VAL A 163 -2.47 16.44 -1.01
CA VAL A 163 -3.22 16.50 -2.28
C VAL A 163 -4.61 15.87 -2.20
N ALA A 164 -4.97 15.24 -1.07
CA ALA A 164 -6.27 14.60 -0.90
C ALA A 164 -7.39 15.61 -0.66
N GLU A 165 -8.52 15.40 -1.31
CA GLU A 165 -9.79 16.09 -1.08
C GLU A 165 -10.64 15.37 -0.04
N LYS A 166 -10.42 14.08 0.15
CA LYS A 166 -11.21 13.22 1.04
C LYS A 166 -10.33 12.50 2.05
N MET A 167 -10.95 12.11 3.14
CA MET A 167 -10.28 11.39 4.23
C MET A 167 -11.19 10.27 4.75
N LEU A 168 -10.65 9.05 4.79
CA LEU A 168 -11.24 7.96 5.57
C LEU A 168 -10.62 8.02 6.97
N ILE A 169 -11.43 8.33 7.98
CA ILE A 169 -10.95 8.56 9.35
C ILE A 169 -11.65 7.67 10.37
N LEU A 170 -10.85 7.06 11.25
CA LEU A 170 -11.33 6.33 12.42
C LEU A 170 -11.27 7.23 13.65
N ALA A 171 -12.40 7.35 14.36
CA ALA A 171 -12.51 8.18 15.56
C ALA A 171 -13.40 7.50 16.61
N ARG A 172 -13.26 7.87 17.86
CA ARG A 172 -14.01 7.35 18.98
C ARG A 172 -15.31 8.15 19.16
N THR A 173 -16.45 7.48 19.02
CA THR A 173 -17.80 8.05 19.23
C THR A 173 -18.38 7.72 20.63
N ALA A 174 -17.89 6.66 21.28
CA ALA A 174 -18.28 6.26 22.62
C ALA A 174 -17.09 5.65 23.36
N GLU A 175 -17.22 5.50 24.67
CA GLU A 175 -16.26 4.74 25.47
C GLU A 175 -16.19 3.28 25.01
N SER A 176 -15.05 2.62 25.29
CA SER A 176 -14.88 1.21 24.96
C SER A 176 -15.88 0.35 25.75
N GLY A 177 -16.53 -0.59 25.06
CA GLY A 177 -17.38 -1.59 25.67
C GLY A 177 -16.61 -2.82 26.14
N ASP A 178 -17.14 -4.01 25.87
CA ASP A 178 -16.47 -5.29 26.20
C ASP A 178 -15.14 -5.48 25.48
N LYS A 179 -15.03 -4.94 24.28
CA LYS A 179 -13.79 -4.93 23.51
C LYS A 179 -13.18 -3.52 23.48
N ALA A 180 -11.86 -3.44 23.55
CA ALA A 180 -11.14 -2.16 23.45
C ALA A 180 -11.40 -1.41 22.13
N THR A 181 -11.86 -2.11 21.09
CA THR A 181 -12.22 -1.58 19.77
C THR A 181 -13.66 -1.10 19.66
N ASP A 182 -14.52 -1.42 20.64
CA ASP A 182 -15.88 -0.90 20.67
C ASP A 182 -15.88 0.64 20.84
N GLY A 183 -16.90 1.28 20.31
CA GLY A 183 -17.01 2.75 20.34
C GLY A 183 -16.16 3.47 19.28
N LEU A 184 -15.46 2.75 18.40
CA LEU A 184 -14.76 3.33 17.26
C LEU A 184 -15.67 3.37 16.03
N SER A 185 -15.80 4.53 15.40
CA SER A 185 -16.60 4.74 14.19
C SER A 185 -15.75 5.20 13.03
N LEU A 186 -16.12 4.81 11.82
CA LEU A 186 -15.43 5.12 10.59
C LEU A 186 -16.21 6.15 9.79
N PHE A 187 -15.51 7.16 9.28
CA PHE A 187 -16.10 8.23 8.48
C PHE A 187 -15.34 8.40 7.17
N TYR A 188 -16.06 8.68 6.07
CA TYR A 188 -15.47 9.12 4.83
C TYR A 188 -15.96 10.52 4.50
N THR A 189 -15.10 11.52 4.69
CA THR A 189 -15.49 12.93 4.68
C THR A 189 -14.50 13.80 3.91
N ALA A 190 -14.82 15.09 3.73
CA ALA A 190 -13.91 16.06 3.17
C ALA A 190 -12.69 16.30 4.09
N LEU A 191 -11.51 16.42 3.51
CA LEU A 191 -10.32 16.93 4.19
C LEU A 191 -10.37 18.47 4.17
N ASP A 192 -11.19 19.05 5.05
CA ASP A 192 -11.41 20.50 5.10
C ASP A 192 -10.25 21.20 5.79
N ARG A 193 -9.45 21.95 5.02
CA ARG A 193 -8.25 22.65 5.48
C ARG A 193 -8.52 23.76 6.51
N ARG A 194 -9.75 24.16 6.70
CA ARG A 194 -10.14 25.13 7.75
C ARG A 194 -10.08 24.49 9.16
N PHE A 195 -10.21 23.17 9.23
CA PHE A 195 -10.27 22.38 10.47
C PHE A 195 -9.17 21.32 10.58
N VAL A 196 -8.44 21.06 9.48
CA VAL A 196 -7.39 20.05 9.43
C VAL A 196 -6.12 20.67 8.90
N GLU A 197 -5.14 20.83 9.77
CA GLU A 197 -3.78 21.19 9.38
C GLU A 197 -3.00 19.89 9.08
N ALA A 198 -2.37 19.80 7.90
CA ALA A 198 -1.52 18.69 7.50
C ALA A 198 -0.06 19.19 7.41
N ARG A 199 0.80 18.67 8.30
CA ARG A 199 2.24 18.96 8.30
C ARG A 199 3.00 17.77 7.73
N GLU A 200 3.73 18.02 6.66
CA GLU A 200 4.54 16.99 6.01
C GLU A 200 5.68 16.52 6.93
N ILE A 201 5.92 15.22 6.95
CA ILE A 201 7.03 14.58 7.65
C ILE A 201 8.16 14.38 6.64
N ASP A 202 9.32 14.99 6.88
CA ASP A 202 10.53 14.71 6.11
C ASP A 202 10.98 13.26 6.35
N LYS A 203 11.24 12.53 5.27
CA LYS A 203 11.50 11.08 5.32
C LYS A 203 12.53 10.65 4.31
N MET A 204 13.15 9.51 4.54
CA MET A 204 14.28 9.00 3.76
C MET A 204 13.95 8.59 2.31
N GLY A 205 12.70 8.29 1.97
CA GLY A 205 12.33 7.80 0.64
C GLY A 205 10.85 8.00 0.33
N ARG A 206 10.42 7.60 -0.89
CA ARG A 206 9.03 7.78 -1.37
C ARG A 206 8.58 9.26 -1.28
N LYS A 207 9.45 10.17 -1.69
CA LYS A 207 9.18 11.62 -1.57
C LYS A 207 8.03 12.10 -2.47
N SER A 208 7.73 11.39 -3.54
CA SER A 208 6.60 11.70 -4.43
C SER A 208 5.23 11.50 -3.78
N VAL A 209 5.14 10.72 -2.71
CA VAL A 209 3.92 10.56 -1.93
C VAL A 209 4.21 11.04 -0.51
N ASP A 210 3.64 12.17 -0.14
CA ASP A 210 3.80 12.78 1.17
C ASP A 210 3.36 11.85 2.31
N SER A 211 3.83 12.14 3.52
CA SER A 211 3.35 11.52 4.76
C SER A 211 3.21 12.61 5.80
N ASN A 212 2.11 12.65 6.52
CA ASN A 212 1.75 13.81 7.31
C ASN A 212 1.39 13.49 8.74
N LEU A 213 1.60 14.46 9.59
CA LEU A 213 0.93 14.65 10.86
C LEU A 213 -0.30 15.54 10.63
N LEU A 214 -1.48 15.06 11.00
CA LEU A 214 -2.72 15.82 10.93
C LEU A 214 -3.10 16.33 12.31
N PHE A 215 -3.45 17.61 12.40
CA PHE A 215 -4.10 18.22 13.56
C PHE A 215 -5.54 18.52 13.16
N ILE A 216 -6.48 17.96 13.90
CA ILE A 216 -7.92 18.04 13.61
C ILE A 216 -8.58 18.83 14.74
N GLU A 217 -9.12 19.99 14.42
CA GLU A 217 -9.74 20.89 15.38
C GLU A 217 -11.19 21.18 14.99
N ASP A 218 -12.11 20.54 15.72
CA ASP A 218 -13.57 20.70 15.58
C ASP A 218 -14.10 20.49 14.14
N LEU A 219 -13.53 19.52 13.41
CA LEU A 219 -13.99 19.19 12.07
C LEU A 219 -15.44 18.71 12.08
N PRO A 220 -16.38 19.47 11.44
CA PRO A 220 -17.76 19.02 11.33
C PRO A 220 -17.88 17.95 10.23
N VAL A 221 -18.44 16.80 10.59
CA VAL A 221 -18.66 15.67 9.68
C VAL A 221 -20.13 15.28 9.72
N ALA A 222 -20.81 15.26 8.59
CA ALA A 222 -22.21 14.87 8.51
C ALA A 222 -22.41 13.43 9.02
N ALA A 223 -23.49 13.16 9.73
CA ALA A 223 -23.81 11.82 10.19
C ALA A 223 -23.97 10.83 9.02
N ALA A 224 -24.41 11.33 7.85
CA ALA A 224 -24.49 10.58 6.61
C ALA A 224 -23.13 10.17 6.02
N ASP A 225 -22.00 10.72 6.52
CA ASP A 225 -20.64 10.36 6.10
C ASP A 225 -20.01 9.24 6.95
N ARG A 226 -20.76 8.71 7.94
CA ARG A 226 -20.33 7.55 8.71
C ARG A 226 -20.54 6.27 7.91
N ILE A 227 -19.49 5.43 7.87
CA ILE A 227 -19.50 4.12 7.21
C ILE A 227 -19.86 3.04 8.22
N GLY A 228 -20.89 2.25 7.90
CA GLY A 228 -21.37 1.17 8.77
C GLY A 228 -22.04 1.67 10.05
N GLU A 229 -22.14 0.79 11.04
CA GLU A 229 -22.77 1.08 12.33
C GLU A 229 -21.87 1.91 13.24
N GLU A 230 -22.47 2.79 14.04
CA GLU A 230 -21.76 3.55 15.06
C GLU A 230 -21.12 2.62 16.09
N GLY A 231 -19.87 2.89 16.42
CA GLY A 231 -19.08 2.08 17.34
C GLY A 231 -18.48 0.79 16.75
N LYS A 232 -18.74 0.46 15.45
CA LYS A 232 -18.24 -0.73 14.75
C LYS A 232 -17.26 -0.41 13.60
N GLY A 233 -16.74 0.79 13.55
CA GLY A 233 -15.84 1.23 12.49
C GLY A 233 -14.52 0.46 12.45
N PHE A 234 -14.07 -0.12 13.56
CA PHE A 234 -12.86 -0.95 13.57
C PHE A 234 -13.07 -2.26 12.80
N ASP A 235 -14.23 -2.88 12.89
CA ASP A 235 -14.57 -4.10 12.14
C ASP A 235 -14.56 -3.81 10.62
N CYS A 236 -15.05 -2.62 10.22
CA CYS A 236 -15.00 -2.18 8.82
C CYS A 236 -13.56 -2.05 8.31
N ILE A 237 -12.64 -1.52 9.13
CA ILE A 237 -11.20 -1.41 8.77
C ILE A 237 -10.55 -2.79 8.71
N LEU A 238 -10.83 -3.68 9.65
CA LEU A 238 -10.26 -5.04 9.66
C LEU A 238 -10.56 -5.80 8.38
N HIS A 239 -11.74 -5.61 7.79
CA HIS A 239 -12.10 -6.23 6.51
C HIS A 239 -11.13 -5.83 5.38
N GLY A 240 -10.67 -4.58 5.35
CA GLY A 240 -9.70 -4.08 4.37
C GLY A 240 -8.24 -4.50 4.62
N LEU A 241 -7.90 -5.06 5.80
CA LEU A 241 -6.50 -5.31 6.14
C LEU A 241 -5.87 -6.51 5.40
N ASN A 242 -6.64 -7.52 4.99
CA ASN A 242 -6.10 -8.62 4.20
C ASN A 242 -5.77 -8.19 2.77
N PRO A 243 -6.70 -7.52 2.02
CA PRO A 243 -6.37 -6.90 0.74
C PRO A 243 -5.14 -6.01 0.80
N GLU A 244 -5.05 -5.18 1.82
CA GLU A 244 -3.92 -4.26 2.00
C GLU A 244 -2.58 -4.98 2.12
N ARG A 245 -2.51 -6.05 2.94
CA ARG A 245 -1.30 -6.88 3.04
C ARG A 245 -0.94 -7.54 1.72
N ILE A 246 -1.93 -8.02 0.96
CA ILE A 246 -1.73 -8.65 -0.34
C ILE A 246 -1.16 -7.65 -1.34
N LEU A 247 -1.74 -6.45 -1.43
CA LEU A 247 -1.29 -5.41 -2.37
C LEU A 247 0.12 -4.92 -2.04
N ILE A 248 0.42 -4.62 -0.77
CA ILE A 248 1.78 -4.25 -0.33
C ILE A 248 2.79 -5.37 -0.62
N ALA A 249 2.41 -6.62 -0.45
CA ALA A 249 3.27 -7.75 -0.79
C ALA A 249 3.55 -7.82 -2.30
N ALA A 250 2.54 -7.61 -3.14
CA ALA A 250 2.70 -7.55 -4.59
C ALA A 250 3.62 -6.39 -5.02
N GLU A 251 3.46 -5.20 -4.43
CA GLU A 251 4.34 -4.05 -4.65
C GLU A 251 5.79 -4.37 -4.27
N ALA A 252 6.00 -5.06 -3.15
CA ALA A 252 7.33 -5.47 -2.70
C ALA A 252 7.98 -6.45 -3.68
N ILE A 253 7.24 -7.44 -4.19
CA ILE A 253 7.74 -8.35 -5.22
C ILE A 253 8.14 -7.58 -6.47
N GLY A 254 7.32 -6.63 -6.94
CA GLY A 254 7.62 -5.80 -8.10
C GLY A 254 8.93 -5.02 -7.93
N LEU A 255 9.10 -4.34 -6.79
CA LEU A 255 10.33 -3.59 -6.49
C LEU A 255 11.55 -4.51 -6.41
N GLY A 256 11.43 -5.66 -5.72
CA GLY A 256 12.51 -6.64 -5.61
C GLY A 256 12.96 -7.17 -6.98
N ARG A 257 12.01 -7.47 -7.88
CA ARG A 257 12.31 -7.88 -9.26
C ARG A 257 12.98 -6.77 -10.07
N ALA A 258 12.52 -5.52 -9.93
CA ALA A 258 13.18 -4.37 -10.58
C ALA A 258 14.64 -4.20 -10.14
N ALA A 259 14.89 -4.31 -8.83
CA ALA A 259 16.24 -4.24 -8.28
C ALA A 259 17.12 -5.41 -8.76
N LEU A 260 16.59 -6.63 -8.68
CA LEU A 260 17.31 -7.82 -9.12
C LEU A 260 17.67 -7.75 -10.61
N ARG A 261 16.75 -7.31 -11.47
CA ARG A 261 16.98 -7.13 -12.91
C ARG A 261 18.14 -6.17 -13.17
N ARG A 262 18.19 -5.02 -12.47
CA ARG A 262 19.30 -4.06 -12.57
C ARG A 262 20.62 -4.64 -12.07
N GLY A 263 20.61 -5.36 -10.95
CA GLY A 263 21.78 -6.05 -10.42
C GLY A 263 22.35 -7.07 -11.38
N VAL A 264 21.47 -7.87 -12.00
CA VAL A 264 21.86 -8.87 -13.01
C VAL A 264 22.41 -8.20 -14.29
N ALA A 265 21.78 -7.13 -14.78
CA ALA A 265 22.27 -6.39 -15.95
C ALA A 265 23.68 -5.83 -15.68
N TYR A 266 23.85 -5.15 -14.55
CA TYR A 266 25.16 -4.62 -14.17
C TYR A 266 26.22 -5.71 -14.02
N ALA A 267 25.87 -6.85 -13.43
CA ALA A 267 26.79 -7.96 -13.27
C ALA A 267 27.26 -8.58 -14.60
N LYS A 268 26.44 -8.50 -15.65
CA LYS A 268 26.78 -8.96 -17.01
C LYS A 268 27.72 -7.98 -17.74
N GLU A 269 27.57 -6.69 -17.48
CA GLU A 269 28.27 -5.62 -18.20
C GLU A 269 29.56 -5.17 -17.51
N ARG A 270 29.60 -5.14 -16.19
CA ARG A 270 30.75 -4.66 -15.42
C ARG A 270 31.90 -5.64 -15.49
N VAL A 271 33.02 -5.19 -16.10
CA VAL A 271 34.27 -5.98 -16.20
C VAL A 271 35.20 -5.56 -15.09
N VAL A 272 35.76 -6.55 -14.37
CA VAL A 272 36.84 -6.43 -13.38
C VAL A 272 37.71 -7.67 -13.51
N PHE A 273 39.02 -7.49 -13.50
CA PHE A 273 39.99 -8.55 -13.78
C PHE A 273 39.71 -9.28 -15.11
N ASP A 274 39.48 -8.50 -16.17
CA ASP A 274 39.28 -8.93 -17.57
C ASP A 274 38.09 -9.84 -17.83
N ARG A 275 37.11 -9.87 -16.90
CA ARG A 275 35.88 -10.63 -17.07
C ARG A 275 34.67 -9.95 -16.42
N PRO A 276 33.45 -10.20 -16.89
CA PRO A 276 32.26 -9.74 -16.22
C PRO A 276 32.17 -10.24 -14.76
N ILE A 277 31.78 -9.35 -13.84
CA ILE A 277 31.70 -9.72 -12.41
C ILE A 277 30.67 -10.83 -12.17
N GLY A 278 29.66 -10.95 -13.04
CA GLY A 278 28.67 -12.02 -13.02
C GLY A 278 29.24 -13.42 -13.24
N GLN A 279 30.49 -13.58 -13.62
CA GLN A 279 31.19 -14.87 -13.68
C GLN A 279 31.70 -15.36 -12.32
N ASN A 280 31.60 -14.52 -11.28
CA ASN A 280 32.04 -14.89 -9.94
C ASN A 280 30.86 -15.50 -9.14
N GLN A 281 31.06 -16.67 -8.53
CA GLN A 281 30.04 -17.32 -7.71
C GLN A 281 29.58 -16.44 -6.54
N ALA A 282 30.46 -15.62 -5.97
CA ALA A 282 30.12 -14.65 -4.92
C ALA A 282 29.12 -13.57 -5.39
N ILE A 283 28.93 -13.38 -6.69
CA ILE A 283 27.89 -12.51 -7.29
C ILE A 283 26.68 -13.34 -7.73
N GLN A 284 26.93 -14.50 -8.37
CA GLN A 284 25.86 -15.35 -8.91
C GLN A 284 24.95 -15.92 -7.83
N HIS A 285 25.52 -16.51 -6.77
CA HIS A 285 24.75 -17.23 -5.76
C HIS A 285 23.81 -16.30 -4.99
N PRO A 286 24.20 -15.12 -4.48
CA PRO A 286 23.27 -14.21 -3.83
C PRO A 286 22.14 -13.73 -4.74
N LEU A 287 22.42 -13.42 -6.01
CA LEU A 287 21.41 -13.00 -6.99
C LEU A 287 20.40 -14.15 -7.28
N ALA A 288 20.91 -15.38 -7.43
CA ALA A 288 20.07 -16.55 -7.61
C ALA A 288 19.20 -16.83 -6.38
N HIS A 289 19.75 -16.66 -5.17
CA HIS A 289 19.01 -16.80 -3.91
C HIS A 289 17.87 -15.76 -3.82
N CYS A 290 18.15 -14.50 -4.14
CA CYS A 290 17.13 -13.45 -4.18
C CYS A 290 15.98 -13.78 -5.15
N TRP A 291 16.32 -14.34 -6.33
CA TRP A 291 15.28 -14.76 -7.27
C TRP A 291 14.37 -15.85 -6.68
N MET A 292 14.96 -16.90 -6.07
CA MET A 292 14.17 -17.98 -5.46
C MET A 292 13.25 -17.48 -4.35
N GLU A 293 13.73 -16.56 -3.51
CA GLU A 293 12.93 -15.99 -2.42
C GLU A 293 11.77 -15.13 -2.95
N LEU A 294 12.03 -14.30 -3.97
CA LEU A 294 10.99 -13.50 -4.61
C LEU A 294 9.91 -14.39 -5.25
N GLU A 295 10.29 -15.47 -5.94
CA GLU A 295 9.31 -16.37 -6.57
C GLU A 295 8.51 -17.15 -5.53
N ALA A 296 9.14 -17.65 -4.46
CA ALA A 296 8.44 -18.32 -3.37
C ALA A 296 7.45 -17.38 -2.66
N ALA A 297 7.86 -16.14 -2.38
CA ALA A 297 6.98 -15.14 -1.80
C ALA A 297 5.84 -14.75 -2.75
N ASN A 298 6.11 -14.64 -4.05
CA ASN A 298 5.11 -14.34 -5.07
C ASN A 298 4.00 -15.38 -5.13
N LEU A 299 4.34 -16.68 -5.04
CA LEU A 299 3.35 -17.76 -4.96
C LEU A 299 2.43 -17.58 -3.73
N MET A 300 2.98 -17.16 -2.59
CA MET A 300 2.18 -16.90 -1.39
C MET A 300 1.26 -15.69 -1.57
N VAL A 301 1.71 -14.62 -2.26
CA VAL A 301 0.89 -13.45 -2.58
C VAL A 301 -0.35 -13.86 -3.37
N PHE A 302 -0.17 -14.59 -4.47
CA PHE A 302 -1.31 -14.98 -5.31
C PHE A 302 -2.16 -16.10 -4.70
N LYS A 303 -1.61 -16.96 -3.82
CA LYS A 303 -2.41 -17.84 -2.98
C LYS A 303 -3.35 -17.04 -2.08
N ALA A 304 -2.83 -16.02 -1.39
CA ALA A 304 -3.62 -15.18 -0.51
C ALA A 304 -4.70 -14.40 -1.27
N ALA A 305 -4.36 -13.84 -2.43
CA ALA A 305 -5.28 -13.13 -3.31
C ALA A 305 -6.43 -14.02 -3.79
N ALA A 306 -6.10 -15.20 -4.30
CA ALA A 306 -7.10 -16.16 -4.77
C ALA A 306 -8.04 -16.66 -3.66
N LEU A 307 -7.55 -16.84 -2.44
CA LEU A 307 -8.41 -17.18 -1.28
C LEU A 307 -9.36 -16.02 -0.96
N TYR A 308 -8.84 -14.79 -0.93
CA TYR A 308 -9.65 -13.61 -0.67
C TYR A 308 -10.77 -13.44 -1.70
N ASP A 309 -10.46 -13.56 -3.00
CA ASP A 309 -11.42 -13.40 -4.10
C ASP A 309 -12.52 -14.46 -4.08
N ARG A 310 -12.25 -15.65 -3.50
CA ARG A 310 -13.27 -16.68 -3.28
C ARG A 310 -14.07 -16.50 -1.97
N GLY A 311 -13.80 -15.45 -1.20
CA GLY A 311 -14.43 -15.22 0.10
C GLY A 311 -13.97 -16.20 1.19
N GLU A 312 -12.83 -16.88 1.00
CA GLU A 312 -12.26 -17.82 1.96
C GLU A 312 -11.36 -17.09 2.98
N ALA A 313 -11.21 -17.72 4.16
CA ALA A 313 -10.30 -17.20 5.18
C ALA A 313 -8.85 -17.22 4.67
N CYS A 314 -8.22 -16.04 4.61
CA CYS A 314 -6.86 -15.86 4.09
C CYS A 314 -5.91 -15.12 5.05
N GLY A 315 -6.28 -14.99 6.32
CA GLY A 315 -5.49 -14.22 7.29
C GLY A 315 -4.07 -14.75 7.48
N ALA A 316 -3.88 -16.07 7.50
CA ALA A 316 -2.56 -16.67 7.60
C ALA A 316 -1.71 -16.39 6.36
N GLU A 317 -2.28 -16.61 5.19
CA GLU A 317 -1.62 -16.41 3.90
C GLU A 317 -1.30 -14.93 3.63
N SER A 318 -2.21 -14.01 3.92
CA SER A 318 -1.99 -12.57 3.76
C SER A 318 -0.86 -12.04 4.66
N ASN A 319 -0.79 -12.52 5.91
CA ASN A 319 0.31 -12.20 6.81
C ASN A 319 1.64 -12.80 6.33
N ALA A 320 1.64 -14.08 5.94
CA ALA A 320 2.83 -14.75 5.42
C ALA A 320 3.33 -14.09 4.12
N ALA A 321 2.43 -13.80 3.17
CA ALA A 321 2.76 -13.11 1.92
C ALA A 321 3.44 -11.77 2.17
N LYS A 322 2.86 -10.94 3.05
CA LYS A 322 3.42 -9.62 3.39
C LYS A 322 4.81 -9.74 4.02
N TYR A 323 4.98 -10.65 4.96
CA TYR A 323 6.26 -10.86 5.62
C TYR A 323 7.33 -11.34 4.63
N LEU A 324 7.05 -12.41 3.91
CA LEU A 324 8.00 -13.02 2.98
C LEU A 324 8.37 -12.07 1.83
N ALA A 325 7.40 -11.38 1.24
CA ALA A 325 7.64 -10.43 0.16
C ALA A 325 8.47 -9.23 0.62
N ALA A 326 8.21 -8.69 1.82
CA ALA A 326 8.97 -7.59 2.38
C ALA A 326 10.45 -7.96 2.62
N GLU A 327 10.72 -9.15 3.18
CA GLU A 327 12.08 -9.62 3.43
C GLU A 327 12.81 -9.95 2.12
N ALA A 328 12.16 -10.61 1.16
CA ALA A 328 12.74 -10.92 -0.14
C ALA A 328 13.05 -9.65 -0.94
N CYS A 329 12.14 -8.67 -0.93
CA CYS A 329 12.34 -7.36 -1.57
C CYS A 329 13.56 -6.64 -1.01
N TYR A 330 13.65 -6.53 0.32
CA TYR A 330 14.78 -5.85 0.96
C TYR A 330 16.10 -6.52 0.59
N ARG A 331 16.19 -7.85 0.70
CA ARG A 331 17.41 -8.59 0.32
C ARG A 331 17.77 -8.42 -1.15
N ALA A 332 16.80 -8.43 -2.05
CA ALA A 332 17.05 -8.21 -3.47
C ALA A 332 17.57 -6.80 -3.74
N CYS A 333 17.02 -5.76 -3.09
CA CYS A 333 17.50 -4.39 -3.21
C CYS A 333 18.91 -4.21 -2.61
N GLU A 334 19.16 -4.78 -1.44
CA GLU A 334 20.48 -4.77 -0.79
C GLU A 334 21.51 -5.49 -1.66
N GLN A 335 21.21 -6.70 -2.14
CA GLN A 335 22.13 -7.46 -2.99
C GLN A 335 22.39 -6.76 -4.33
N ALA A 336 21.39 -6.13 -4.93
CA ALA A 336 21.57 -5.33 -6.13
C ALA A 336 22.53 -4.14 -5.86
N LEU A 337 22.38 -3.46 -4.72
CA LEU A 337 23.27 -2.38 -4.32
C LEU A 337 24.72 -2.88 -4.15
N LEU A 338 24.90 -3.97 -3.41
CA LEU A 338 26.21 -4.58 -3.21
C LEU A 338 26.86 -5.05 -4.53
N THR A 339 26.05 -5.56 -5.46
CA THR A 339 26.51 -5.97 -6.81
C THR A 339 27.02 -4.79 -7.61
N HIS A 340 26.40 -3.62 -7.49
CA HIS A 340 26.86 -2.38 -8.12
C HIS A 340 28.10 -1.77 -7.45
N GLY A 341 28.40 -2.15 -6.20
CA GLY A 341 29.47 -1.56 -5.42
C GLY A 341 29.26 -0.04 -5.24
N GLY A 342 30.29 0.75 -5.45
CA GLY A 342 30.19 2.22 -5.34
C GLY A 342 29.12 2.85 -6.23
N MET A 343 28.86 2.28 -7.41
CA MET A 343 27.80 2.76 -8.31
C MET A 343 26.40 2.51 -7.76
N GLY A 344 26.19 1.51 -6.90
CA GLY A 344 24.92 1.29 -6.21
C GLY A 344 24.54 2.42 -5.24
N TYR A 345 25.55 3.19 -4.78
CA TYR A 345 25.38 4.35 -3.90
C TYR A 345 25.07 5.65 -4.66
N ALA A 346 25.27 5.64 -5.99
CA ALA A 346 25.01 6.79 -6.86
C ALA A 346 23.53 6.83 -7.29
N LYS A 347 22.90 7.99 -7.15
CA LYS A 347 21.46 8.18 -7.42
C LYS A 347 21.05 7.82 -8.85
N GLU A 348 21.92 8.06 -9.82
CA GLU A 348 21.69 7.81 -11.25
C GLU A 348 21.49 6.32 -11.59
N TYR A 349 21.95 5.40 -10.72
CA TYR A 349 21.71 3.97 -10.86
C TYR A 349 20.39 3.51 -10.25
N HIS A 350 19.66 4.35 -9.52
CA HIS A 350 18.36 4.12 -8.88
C HIS A 350 18.33 3.07 -7.76
N ILE A 351 19.38 2.26 -7.59
CA ILE A 351 19.39 1.14 -6.64
C ILE A 351 19.28 1.63 -5.19
N GLU A 352 19.95 2.74 -4.85
CA GLU A 352 19.88 3.33 -3.51
C GLU A 352 18.45 3.76 -3.17
N ARG A 353 17.69 4.28 -4.16
CA ARG A 353 16.27 4.63 -4.00
C ARG A 353 15.43 3.38 -3.74
N TYR A 354 15.66 2.30 -4.48
CA TYR A 354 14.95 1.04 -4.28
C TYR A 354 15.21 0.46 -2.88
N LEU A 355 16.44 0.51 -2.40
CA LEU A 355 16.79 0.05 -1.05
C LEU A 355 16.08 0.88 0.03
N ARG A 356 16.02 2.21 -0.10
CA ARG A 356 15.29 3.08 0.83
C ARG A 356 13.78 2.75 0.84
N GLU A 357 13.18 2.55 -0.33
CA GLU A 357 11.79 2.19 -0.46
C GLU A 357 11.48 0.77 0.02
N ALA A 358 12.41 -0.18 -0.11
CA ALA A 358 12.24 -1.56 0.38
C ALA A 358 12.09 -1.69 1.91
N LEU A 359 12.38 -0.62 2.66
CA LEU A 359 12.09 -0.57 4.10
C LEU A 359 10.61 -0.35 4.40
N ILE A 360 9.84 0.26 3.49
CA ILE A 360 8.42 0.56 3.70
C ILE A 360 7.62 -0.70 4.06
N PRO A 361 7.63 -1.78 3.26
CA PRO A 361 6.86 -2.98 3.57
C PRO A 361 7.37 -3.73 4.82
N ARG A 362 8.56 -3.43 5.32
CA ARG A 362 9.04 -3.95 6.62
C ARG A 362 8.51 -3.16 7.82
N LEU A 363 8.05 -1.92 7.60
CA LEU A 363 7.53 -1.05 8.66
C LEU A 363 6.00 -1.01 8.70
N ALA A 364 5.35 -1.00 7.53
CA ALA A 364 3.91 -0.79 7.37
C ALA A 364 3.30 -1.83 6.42
N PRO A 365 1.97 -2.07 6.49
CA PRO A 365 1.00 -1.55 7.46
C PRO A 365 1.09 -2.22 8.83
N VAL A 366 1.68 -3.41 8.91
CA VAL A 366 1.83 -4.22 10.13
C VAL A 366 3.29 -4.62 10.29
N SER A 367 3.83 -4.51 11.50
CA SER A 367 5.23 -4.87 11.76
C SER A 367 5.47 -6.38 11.58
N PRO A 368 6.70 -6.80 11.20
CA PRO A 368 7.09 -8.20 11.13
C PRO A 368 6.83 -8.95 12.44
N GLN A 369 7.07 -8.29 13.58
CA GLN A 369 6.88 -8.87 14.91
C GLN A 369 5.41 -9.24 15.15
N LEU A 370 4.48 -8.34 14.82
CA LEU A 370 3.05 -8.59 14.99
C LEU A 370 2.55 -9.69 14.05
N ILE A 371 3.09 -9.76 12.83
CA ILE A 371 2.80 -10.86 11.89
C ILE A 371 3.27 -12.20 12.47
N LEU A 372 4.49 -12.26 12.99
CA LEU A 372 5.03 -13.48 13.60
C LEU A 372 4.23 -13.90 14.83
N CYS A 373 3.81 -12.94 15.68
CA CYS A 373 2.90 -13.22 16.79
C CYS A 373 1.55 -13.78 16.32
N TYR A 374 0.99 -13.21 15.26
CA TYR A 374 -0.26 -13.73 14.68
C TYR A 374 -0.10 -15.18 14.18
N ILE A 375 0.97 -15.49 13.45
CA ILE A 375 1.23 -16.85 12.95
C ILE A 375 1.45 -17.80 14.13
N ALA A 376 2.24 -17.40 15.13
CA ALA A 376 2.49 -18.22 16.32
C ALA A 376 1.20 -18.55 17.08
N GLU A 377 0.36 -17.53 17.33
CA GLU A 377 -0.88 -17.70 18.11
C GLU A 377 -2.00 -18.37 17.29
N LYS A 378 -2.28 -17.87 16.09
CA LYS A 378 -3.47 -18.27 15.33
C LYS A 378 -3.26 -19.47 14.41
N VAL A 379 -2.04 -19.73 13.97
CA VAL A 379 -1.73 -20.86 13.06
C VAL A 379 -1.09 -22.03 13.81
N LEU A 380 -0.10 -21.73 14.67
CA LEU A 380 0.63 -22.76 15.41
C LEU A 380 -0.01 -23.10 16.77
N GLY A 381 -1.00 -22.33 17.24
CA GLY A 381 -1.70 -22.58 18.51
C GLY A 381 -0.84 -22.30 19.75
N LEU A 382 0.23 -21.50 19.62
CA LEU A 382 1.07 -21.13 20.75
C LEU A 382 0.34 -20.12 21.66
N PRO A 383 0.67 -20.08 22.97
CA PRO A 383 0.13 -19.09 23.87
C PRO A 383 0.42 -17.65 23.42
N ARG A 384 -0.51 -16.75 23.70
CA ARG A 384 -0.34 -15.33 23.43
C ARG A 384 0.86 -14.77 24.18
N SER A 385 1.70 -13.97 23.50
CA SER A 385 2.95 -13.45 24.05
C SER A 385 2.81 -12.12 24.81
N TYR A 386 1.66 -11.43 24.72
CA TYR A 386 1.40 -10.12 25.34
C TYR A 386 -0.08 -9.90 25.62
#